data_f94463ebce8b959d47b905ee99387e19
#
_entry.id   f94463ebce8b959d47b905ee99387e19
#
_cell.length_a   1.000
_cell.length_b   1.000
_cell.length_c   1.000
_cell.angle_alpha   90.00
_cell.angle_beta   90.00
_cell.angle_gamma   90.00
#
_symmetry.space_group_name_H-M   'P 1'
#
loop_
_entity.id
_entity.type
_entity.pdbx_description
1 polymer ?
#
loop_
_entity_poly.entity_id
_entity_poly.type
_entity_poly.pdbx_seq_one_letter_code
_entity_poly.pdbx_strand_id
1 'polypeptide(L)'
;MELTVDTDAGAAYVRLNEAAVARTERFRESVLVDLDAVGAPVGIEILALPAAVDVDGLADRYSLPGAVRAELRLVLGDLVGMLRQLPLGD
;
A
#
# COMPACT_ATOMS: atom_id res chain seq x y z
N MET A 1 5.13 -10.01 1.73
CA MET A 1 4.78 -8.62 2.08
C MET A 1 3.88 -8.60 3.29
N GLU A 2 3.88 -7.52 4.02
CA GLU A 2 3.18 -7.42 5.30
C GLU A 2 2.24 -6.23 5.30
N LEU A 3 0.98 -6.48 5.70
CA LEU A 3 -0.04 -5.44 5.80
C LEU A 3 -0.29 -5.08 7.26
N THR A 4 -0.23 -3.79 7.56
CA THR A 4 -0.62 -3.24 8.86
C THR A 4 -1.76 -2.25 8.66
N VAL A 5 -2.83 -2.38 9.43
CA VAL A 5 -4.01 -1.51 9.32
C VAL A 5 -4.21 -0.77 10.63
N ASP A 6 -4.35 0.55 10.55
CA ASP A 6 -4.72 1.41 11.67
C ASP A 6 -6.14 1.91 11.43
N THR A 7 -7.12 1.24 12.03
CA THR A 7 -8.53 1.58 11.84
C THR A 7 -8.91 2.91 12.49
N ASP A 8 -8.21 3.31 13.54
CA ASP A 8 -8.47 4.60 14.20
C ASP A 8 -8.05 5.76 13.32
N ALA A 9 -6.90 5.63 12.67
CA ALA A 9 -6.41 6.66 11.75
C ALA A 9 -7.03 6.57 10.36
N GLY A 10 -7.71 5.45 10.03
CA GLY A 10 -8.21 5.21 8.69
C GLY A 10 -7.08 5.03 7.68
N ALA A 11 -6.00 4.38 8.09
CA ALA A 11 -4.78 4.24 7.28
C ALA A 11 -4.29 2.80 7.25
N ALA A 12 -3.48 2.47 6.26
CA ALA A 12 -2.83 1.17 6.14
C ALA A 12 -1.42 1.32 5.59
N TYR A 13 -0.56 0.35 5.88
CA TYR A 13 0.79 0.28 5.36
C TYR A 13 1.08 -1.12 4.84
N VAL A 14 1.57 -1.21 3.62
CA VAL A 14 2.00 -2.47 3.02
C VAL A 14 3.51 -2.46 2.92
N ARG A 15 4.18 -3.33 3.66
CA ARG A 15 5.62 -3.47 3.60
C ARG A 15 5.98 -4.48 2.52
N LEU A 16 6.76 -4.06 1.53
CA LEU A 16 7.12 -4.90 0.39
C LEU A 16 8.35 -5.75 0.66
N ASN A 17 9.31 -5.22 1.43
CA ASN A 17 10.56 -5.91 1.75
C ASN A 17 11.18 -5.32 3.02
N GLU A 18 12.36 -5.82 3.40
CA GLU A 18 13.06 -5.43 4.63
C GLU A 18 14.10 -4.33 4.44
N ALA A 19 14.18 -3.71 3.27
CA ALA A 19 15.16 -2.66 3.03
C ALA A 19 14.87 -1.41 3.87
N ALA A 20 15.90 -0.66 4.19
CA ALA A 20 15.74 0.59 4.93
C ALA A 20 15.15 1.68 4.04
N VAL A 21 14.25 2.46 4.62
CA VAL A 21 13.62 3.58 3.90
C VAL A 21 14.60 4.75 3.86
N ALA A 22 14.88 5.26 2.66
CA ALA A 22 15.73 6.44 2.46
C ALA A 22 14.91 7.69 2.20
N ARG A 23 13.76 7.56 1.54
CA ARG A 23 12.86 8.70 1.28
C ARG A 23 11.46 8.23 0.98
N THR A 24 10.50 9.16 1.00
CA THR A 24 9.09 8.89 0.71
C THR A 24 8.64 9.81 -0.42
N GLU A 25 7.91 9.26 -1.38
CA GLU A 25 7.31 10.00 -2.49
C GLU A 25 5.80 9.89 -2.45
N ARG A 26 5.13 10.98 -2.86
CA ARG A 26 3.69 10.94 -3.06
C ARG A 26 3.39 10.38 -4.45
N PHE A 27 2.63 9.29 -4.49
CA PHE A 27 2.17 8.70 -5.76
C PHE A 27 0.81 9.25 -6.17
N ARG A 28 -0.13 9.28 -5.22
CA ARG A 28 -1.46 9.87 -5.38
C ARG A 28 -1.77 10.66 -4.14
N GLU A 29 -2.88 11.38 -4.11
CA GLU A 29 -3.26 12.22 -2.98
C GLU A 29 -3.22 11.48 -1.64
N SER A 30 -3.71 10.24 -1.63
CA SER A 30 -3.79 9.43 -0.41
C SER A 30 -2.82 8.26 -0.39
N VAL A 31 -1.83 8.22 -1.28
CA VAL A 31 -0.90 7.10 -1.38
C VAL A 31 0.53 7.61 -1.45
N LEU A 32 1.34 7.21 -0.46
CA LEU A 32 2.76 7.51 -0.38
C LEU A 32 3.55 6.23 -0.61
N VAL A 33 4.73 6.35 -1.21
CA VAL A 33 5.61 5.21 -1.44
C VAL A 33 6.96 5.48 -0.78
N ASP A 34 7.36 4.57 0.11
CA ASP A 34 8.68 4.60 0.73
C ASP A 34 9.68 3.92 -0.18
N LEU A 35 10.80 4.58 -0.41
CA LEU A 35 11.86 4.12 -1.31
C LEU A 35 13.16 3.91 -0.55
N ASP A 36 13.96 2.94 -1.03
CA ASP A 36 15.30 2.73 -0.49
C ASP A 36 16.32 3.71 -1.13
N ALA A 37 17.59 3.53 -0.80
CA ALA A 37 18.66 4.43 -1.24
C ALA A 37 18.84 4.47 -2.77
N VAL A 38 18.44 3.42 -3.47
CA VAL A 38 18.53 3.37 -4.95
C VAL A 38 17.21 3.69 -5.64
N GLY A 39 16.18 4.04 -4.87
CA GLY A 39 14.87 4.42 -5.42
C GLY A 39 13.92 3.26 -5.66
N ALA A 40 14.22 2.07 -5.14
CA ALA A 40 13.32 0.94 -5.24
C ALA A 40 12.26 1.00 -4.13
N PRO A 41 11.01 0.58 -4.40
CA PRO A 41 9.95 0.68 -3.39
C PRO A 41 10.14 -0.33 -2.26
N VAL A 42 9.95 0.14 -1.03
CA VAL A 42 10.05 -0.62 0.21
C VAL A 42 8.68 -0.80 0.84
N GLY A 43 7.82 0.20 0.77
CA GLY A 43 6.51 0.17 1.37
C GLY A 43 5.55 1.16 0.76
N ILE A 44 4.26 0.94 1.00
CA ILE A 44 3.19 1.77 0.47
C ILE A 44 2.28 2.18 1.63
N GLU A 45 2.12 3.48 1.83
CA GLU A 45 1.23 4.03 2.86
C GLU A 45 -0.05 4.54 2.22
N ILE A 46 -1.18 4.07 2.73
CA ILE A 46 -2.51 4.47 2.29
C ILE A 46 -3.13 5.30 3.40
N LEU A 47 -3.32 6.60 3.14
CA LEU A 47 -3.69 7.58 4.16
C LEU A 47 -5.19 7.72 4.39
N ALA A 48 -6.01 7.26 3.46
CA ALA A 48 -7.47 7.37 3.58
C ALA A 48 -8.12 6.04 3.19
N LEU A 49 -8.83 5.44 4.11
CA LEU A 49 -9.55 4.19 3.90
C LEU A 49 -11.06 4.44 3.96
N PRO A 50 -11.87 3.71 3.17
CA PRO A 50 -11.43 2.81 2.11
C PRO A 50 -10.96 3.60 0.89
N ALA A 51 -9.84 3.20 0.32
CA ALA A 51 -9.31 3.84 -0.87
C ALA A 51 -9.06 2.80 -1.96
N ALA A 52 -9.45 3.12 -3.17
CA ALA A 52 -9.05 2.34 -4.32
C ALA A 52 -7.59 2.70 -4.64
N VAL A 53 -6.71 1.70 -4.63
CA VAL A 53 -5.30 1.90 -4.94
C VAL A 53 -5.04 1.46 -6.39
N ASP A 54 -4.43 2.35 -7.17
CA ASP A 54 -4.05 2.07 -8.55
C ASP A 54 -2.80 1.18 -8.58
N VAL A 55 -3.01 -0.12 -8.44
CA VAL A 55 -1.91 -1.10 -8.40
C VAL A 55 -1.13 -1.10 -9.71
N ASP A 56 -1.80 -1.00 -10.85
CA ASP A 56 -1.13 -0.98 -12.15
C ASP A 56 -0.26 0.26 -12.32
N GLY A 57 -0.77 1.42 -11.92
CA GLY A 57 0.00 2.65 -11.96
C GLY A 57 1.23 2.60 -11.05
N LEU A 58 1.09 2.04 -9.83
CA LEU A 58 2.22 1.83 -8.93
C LEU A 58 3.26 0.90 -9.55
N ALA A 59 2.80 -0.22 -10.10
CA ALA A 59 3.69 -1.22 -10.69
C ALA A 59 4.45 -0.64 -11.88
N ASP A 60 3.78 0.14 -12.71
CA ASP A 60 4.41 0.76 -13.89
C ASP A 60 5.41 1.84 -13.47
N ARG A 61 5.04 2.69 -12.51
CA ARG A 61 5.90 3.78 -12.07
C ARG A 61 7.18 3.29 -11.39
N TYR A 62 7.06 2.26 -10.56
CA TYR A 62 8.18 1.76 -9.75
C TYR A 62 8.76 0.45 -10.26
N SER A 63 8.37 0.02 -11.45
CA SER A 63 8.88 -1.19 -12.11
C SER A 63 8.76 -2.43 -11.22
N LEU A 64 7.61 -2.61 -10.60
CA LEU A 64 7.38 -3.77 -9.74
C LEU A 64 7.35 -5.06 -10.56
N PRO A 65 8.03 -6.12 -10.11
CA PRO A 65 7.92 -7.42 -10.76
C PRO A 65 6.48 -7.93 -10.80
N GLY A 66 6.14 -8.75 -11.80
CA GLY A 66 4.79 -9.28 -11.94
C GLY A 66 4.29 -10.03 -10.72
N ALA A 67 5.17 -10.78 -10.04
CA ALA A 67 4.81 -11.49 -8.81
C ALA A 67 4.44 -10.53 -7.68
N VAL A 68 5.16 -9.41 -7.55
CA VAL A 68 4.87 -8.38 -6.54
C VAL A 68 3.55 -7.67 -6.86
N ARG A 69 3.32 -7.36 -8.13
CA ARG A 69 2.06 -6.77 -8.58
C ARG A 69 0.87 -7.67 -8.21
N ALA A 70 0.97 -8.97 -8.50
CA ALA A 70 -0.09 -9.92 -8.22
C ALA A 70 -0.36 -10.05 -6.72
N GLU A 71 0.70 -10.15 -5.91
CA GLU A 71 0.57 -10.24 -4.45
C GLU A 71 -0.05 -8.96 -3.87
N LEU A 72 0.35 -7.81 -4.38
CA LEU A 72 -0.19 -6.52 -3.94
C LEU A 72 -1.69 -6.41 -4.22
N ARG A 73 -2.15 -6.89 -5.38
CA ARG A 73 -3.59 -6.94 -5.69
C ARG A 73 -4.35 -7.79 -4.70
N LEU A 74 -3.79 -8.95 -4.32
CA LEU A 74 -4.43 -9.84 -3.36
C LEU A 74 -4.50 -9.18 -1.97
N VAL A 75 -3.41 -8.60 -1.51
CA VAL A 75 -3.35 -7.94 -0.20
C VAL A 75 -4.34 -6.79 -0.12
N LEU A 76 -4.38 -5.94 -1.13
CA LEU A 76 -5.29 -4.79 -1.15
C LEU A 76 -6.73 -5.20 -1.37
N GLY A 77 -6.98 -6.27 -2.13
CA GLY A 77 -8.32 -6.84 -2.26
C GLY A 77 -8.84 -7.39 -0.94
N ASP A 78 -8.00 -8.10 -0.19
CA ASP A 78 -8.34 -8.60 1.13
C ASP A 78 -8.62 -7.45 2.10
N LEU A 79 -7.85 -6.37 2.04
CA LEU A 79 -8.06 -5.18 2.85
C LEU A 79 -9.44 -4.57 2.59
N VAL A 80 -9.83 -4.40 1.33
CA VAL A 80 -11.14 -3.87 0.95
C VAL A 80 -12.25 -4.77 1.46
N GLY A 81 -12.11 -6.09 1.29
CA GLY A 81 -13.08 -7.07 1.79
C GLY A 81 -13.24 -7.01 3.30
N MET A 82 -12.13 -6.90 4.03
CA MET A 82 -12.13 -6.78 5.48
C MET A 82 -12.85 -5.50 5.93
N LEU A 83 -12.59 -4.37 5.28
CA LEU A 83 -13.21 -3.09 5.61
C LEU A 83 -14.73 -3.12 5.38
N ARG A 84 -15.19 -3.83 4.36
CA ARG A 84 -16.63 -3.98 4.09
C ARG A 84 -17.35 -4.80 5.15
N GLN A 85 -16.61 -5.65 5.88
CA GLN A 85 -17.17 -6.51 6.91
C GLN A 85 -17.13 -5.86 8.29
N LEU A 86 -16.45 -4.74 8.45
CA LEU A 86 -16.40 -4.04 9.73
C LEU A 86 -17.79 -3.44 10.02
N PRO A 87 -18.26 -3.55 11.29
CA PRO A 87 -19.50 -2.90 11.67
C PRO A 87 -19.33 -1.39 11.50
N LEU A 88 -20.23 -0.81 10.70
CA LEU A 88 -20.25 0.63 10.50
C LEU A 88 -20.99 1.27 11.65
N GLY A 89 -20.24 1.77 12.60
CA GLY A 89 -20.62 2.77 13.54
C GLY A 89 -22.03 2.75 14.13
N ASP A 90 -22.31 1.84 14.89
CA ASP A 90 -23.48 1.97 15.72
C ASP A 90 -23.23 2.86 16.91
#